data_66669ee404ffe307454a505f5a52e7b5
#
_entry.id   66669ee404ffe307454a505f5a52e7b5
#
_cell.length_a   1.000
_cell.length_b   1.000
_cell.length_c   1.000
_cell.angle_alpha   90.00
_cell.angle_beta   90.00
_cell.angle_gamma   90.00
#
_symmetry.space_group_name_H-M   'P 1'
#
loop_
_entity.id
_entity.type
_entity.pdbx_description
1 polymer ?
#
loop_
_entity_poly.entity_id
_entity_poly.type
_entity_poly.pdbx_seq_one_letter_code
_entity_poly.pdbx_strand_id
1 'polypeptide(L)'
;LNLPSGCFYLKHYRVGDWKAVLQNVVRPPRAILEWRAAQWVAAAGISTIETVAVGRTIRRGLVFDSFLACRAIEDSEPLDAFVANRLQQLPAARRQVVRRNLTESLGRLVAALHRDRIIHRDLHAENILVRLAPDDSLQLWLIDLHAVTTCRRLTLPHIERNLALLNPALVHGLTEIDCVRFFRSYWSALLSPANTTVIAPAHLVSLSARSVANRIAEY
;
A
#
# COMPACT_ATOMS: atom_id res chain seq x y z
N LEU A 1 -14.87 15.71 -6.31
CA LEU A 1 -15.75 16.11 -7.41
C LEU A 1 -16.84 15.07 -7.55
N ASN A 2 -18.09 15.51 -7.40
CA ASN A 2 -19.26 14.66 -7.63
C ASN A 2 -19.80 14.96 -9.05
N LEU A 3 -19.75 13.98 -9.90
CA LEU A 3 -20.25 14.03 -11.28
C LEU A 3 -21.38 13.00 -11.46
N PRO A 4 -22.23 13.10 -12.49
CA PRO A 4 -23.24 12.08 -12.75
C PRO A 4 -22.66 10.67 -12.95
N SER A 5 -21.38 10.59 -13.33
CA SER A 5 -20.61 9.33 -13.53
C SER A 5 -19.94 8.79 -12.26
N GLY A 6 -20.15 9.43 -11.09
CA GLY A 6 -19.59 9.01 -9.79
C GLY A 6 -18.77 10.07 -9.07
N CYS A 7 -18.23 9.68 -7.92
CA CYS A 7 -17.34 10.53 -7.11
C CYS A 7 -15.89 10.39 -7.57
N PHE A 8 -15.17 11.51 -7.62
CA PHE A 8 -13.78 11.57 -8.04
C PHE A 8 -12.94 12.41 -7.08
N TYR A 9 -11.71 11.97 -6.85
CA TYR A 9 -10.67 12.74 -6.18
C TYR A 9 -9.74 13.36 -7.22
N LEU A 10 -9.47 14.65 -7.07
CA LEU A 10 -8.49 15.38 -7.88
C LEU A 10 -7.28 15.71 -6.99
N LYS A 11 -6.14 15.08 -7.26
CA LYS A 11 -4.86 15.43 -6.66
C LYS A 11 -4.17 16.46 -7.54
N HIS A 12 -3.83 17.61 -6.96
CA HIS A 12 -3.10 18.68 -7.66
C HIS A 12 -1.71 18.83 -7.04
N TYR A 13 -0.68 18.58 -7.82
CA TYR A 13 0.73 18.70 -7.43
C TYR A 13 1.27 20.01 -7.95
N ARG A 14 1.28 21.03 -7.08
CA ARG A 14 1.88 22.32 -7.37
C ARG A 14 3.38 22.26 -7.23
N VAL A 15 4.09 22.94 -8.12
CA VAL A 15 5.53 23.14 -8.03
C VAL A 15 5.76 24.45 -7.29
N GLY A 16 6.22 24.36 -6.04
CA GLY A 16 6.31 25.52 -5.14
C GLY A 16 7.48 26.45 -5.40
N ASP A 17 8.55 25.97 -6.03
CA ASP A 17 9.75 26.73 -6.30
C ASP A 17 10.39 26.41 -7.66
N TRP A 18 11.32 27.27 -8.09
CA TRP A 18 12.01 27.13 -9.37
C TRP A 18 12.94 25.90 -9.42
N LYS A 19 13.45 25.43 -8.26
CA LYS A 19 14.28 24.20 -8.19
C LYS A 19 13.44 22.98 -8.52
N ALA A 20 12.21 22.92 -8.05
CA ALA A 20 11.28 21.86 -8.36
C ALA A 20 10.82 21.92 -9.85
N VAL A 21 10.72 23.12 -10.44
CA VAL A 21 10.49 23.28 -11.90
C VAL A 21 11.64 22.65 -12.70
N LEU A 22 12.89 22.95 -12.31
CA LEU A 22 14.08 22.35 -12.94
C LEU A 22 14.15 20.83 -12.75
N GLN A 23 13.76 20.32 -11.59
CA GLN A 23 13.69 18.87 -11.36
C GLN A 23 12.70 18.18 -12.31
N ASN A 24 11.60 18.84 -12.67
CA ASN A 24 10.61 18.32 -13.61
C ASN A 24 11.13 18.27 -15.07
N VAL A 25 12.26 18.90 -15.38
CA VAL A 25 12.95 18.72 -16.67
C VAL A 25 13.60 17.34 -16.76
N VAL A 26 14.13 16.85 -15.63
CA VAL A 26 14.88 15.59 -15.56
C VAL A 26 14.00 14.43 -15.10
N ARG A 27 12.98 14.70 -14.27
CA ARG A 27 12.09 13.68 -13.70
C ARG A 27 10.65 13.91 -14.15
N PRO A 28 9.89 12.84 -14.43
CA PRO A 28 8.45 12.97 -14.67
C PRO A 28 7.74 13.64 -13.48
N PRO A 29 6.73 14.49 -13.74
CA PRO A 29 5.90 15.08 -12.69
C PRO A 29 5.25 14.03 -11.79
N ARG A 30 4.98 14.40 -10.53
CA ARG A 30 4.43 13.47 -9.52
C ARG A 30 3.14 12.78 -9.97
N ALA A 31 2.22 13.48 -10.62
CA ALA A 31 1.00 12.87 -11.15
C ALA A 31 1.29 11.75 -12.17
N ILE A 32 2.30 11.94 -13.04
CA ILE A 32 2.70 10.93 -14.01
C ILE A 32 3.35 9.73 -13.33
N LEU A 33 4.16 9.97 -12.29
CA LEU A 33 4.78 8.89 -11.50
C LEU A 33 3.72 8.07 -10.78
N GLU A 34 2.74 8.71 -10.14
CA GLU A 34 1.65 8.04 -9.44
C GLU A 34 0.77 7.26 -10.41
N TRP A 35 0.43 7.83 -11.57
CA TRP A 35 -0.31 7.12 -12.61
C TRP A 35 0.40 5.86 -13.08
N ARG A 36 1.73 5.93 -13.35
CA ARG A 36 2.52 4.74 -13.73
C ARG A 36 2.56 3.71 -12.61
N ALA A 37 2.74 4.16 -11.37
CA ALA A 37 2.76 3.28 -10.21
C ALA A 37 1.41 2.56 -10.04
N ALA A 38 0.28 3.26 -10.25
CA ALA A 38 -1.05 2.64 -10.23
C ALA A 38 -1.17 1.51 -11.26
N GLN A 39 -0.63 1.70 -12.46
CA GLN A 39 -0.61 0.65 -13.48
C GLN A 39 0.25 -0.55 -13.07
N TRP A 40 1.44 -0.34 -12.48
CA TRP A 40 2.28 -1.44 -11.99
C TRP A 40 1.62 -2.23 -10.87
N VAL A 41 1.03 -1.52 -9.90
CA VAL A 41 0.33 -2.12 -8.76
C VAL A 41 -0.89 -2.92 -9.25
N ALA A 42 -1.68 -2.37 -10.16
CA ALA A 42 -2.82 -3.06 -10.76
C ALA A 42 -2.40 -4.28 -11.59
N ALA A 43 -1.32 -4.18 -12.36
CA ALA A 43 -0.76 -5.30 -13.14
C ALA A 43 -0.25 -6.45 -12.24
N ALA A 44 0.18 -6.15 -11.02
CA ALA A 44 0.52 -7.12 -9.99
C ALA A 44 -0.71 -7.78 -9.31
N GLY A 45 -1.92 -7.46 -9.77
CA GLY A 45 -3.16 -7.98 -9.19
C GLY A 45 -3.53 -7.34 -7.85
N ILE A 46 -2.93 -6.21 -7.49
CA ILE A 46 -3.19 -5.50 -6.25
C ILE A 46 -4.22 -4.41 -6.50
N SER A 47 -5.28 -4.41 -5.69
CA SER A 47 -6.30 -3.36 -5.77
C SER A 47 -5.72 -2.00 -5.42
N THR A 48 -5.99 -1.01 -6.25
CA THR A 48 -5.51 0.35 -6.09
C THR A 48 -6.49 1.35 -6.72
N ILE A 49 -6.13 2.63 -6.74
CA ILE A 49 -6.92 3.69 -7.34
C ILE A 49 -7.10 3.49 -8.85
N GLU A 50 -8.33 3.68 -9.33
CA GLU A 50 -8.62 3.79 -10.76
C GLU A 50 -8.33 5.22 -11.22
N THR A 51 -7.29 5.39 -12.01
CA THR A 51 -6.93 6.69 -12.60
C THR A 51 -7.75 6.94 -13.84
N VAL A 52 -8.55 8.01 -13.84
CA VAL A 52 -9.41 8.39 -14.98
C VAL A 52 -8.79 9.50 -15.85
N ALA A 53 -7.93 10.36 -15.25
CA ALA A 53 -7.22 11.38 -16.02
C ALA A 53 -5.89 11.73 -15.34
N VAL A 54 -4.90 12.07 -16.15
CA VAL A 54 -3.64 12.64 -15.71
C VAL A 54 -3.25 13.78 -16.64
N GLY A 55 -2.74 14.86 -16.09
CA GLY A 55 -2.36 16.01 -16.88
C GLY A 55 -1.26 16.85 -16.24
N ARG A 56 -0.77 17.81 -17.00
CA ARG A 56 0.27 18.74 -16.59
C ARG A 56 0.08 20.10 -17.23
N THR A 57 0.45 21.15 -16.52
CA THR A 57 0.51 22.52 -17.04
C THR A 57 1.93 22.83 -17.51
N ILE A 58 2.08 23.17 -18.79
CA ILE A 58 3.37 23.51 -19.39
C ILE A 58 3.35 25.00 -19.71
N ARG A 59 4.40 25.72 -19.28
CA ARG A 59 4.65 27.13 -19.63
C ARG A 59 6.08 27.26 -20.08
N ARG A 60 6.31 27.83 -21.27
CA ARG A 60 7.64 27.99 -21.87
C ARG A 60 8.47 26.70 -21.89
N GLY A 61 7.84 25.55 -22.17
CA GLY A 61 8.50 24.23 -22.20
C GLY A 61 8.74 23.59 -20.81
N LEU A 62 8.42 24.28 -19.72
CA LEU A 62 8.62 23.79 -18.36
C LEU A 62 7.31 23.35 -17.72
N VAL A 63 7.35 22.28 -16.91
CA VAL A 63 6.19 21.77 -16.19
C VAL A 63 6.08 22.47 -14.83
N PHE A 64 4.99 23.23 -14.63
CA PHE A 64 4.70 23.97 -13.40
C PHE A 64 3.80 23.20 -12.46
N ASP A 65 2.78 22.50 -13.00
CA ASP A 65 1.82 21.76 -12.21
C ASP A 65 1.52 20.44 -12.88
N SER A 66 1.06 19.48 -12.10
CA SER A 66 0.48 18.24 -12.60
C SER A 66 -0.71 17.84 -11.77
N PHE A 67 -1.65 17.10 -12.36
CA PHE A 67 -2.85 16.64 -11.67
C PHE A 67 -3.15 15.19 -12.04
N LEU A 68 -3.83 14.51 -11.11
CA LEU A 68 -4.30 13.15 -11.25
C LEU A 68 -5.75 13.11 -10.77
N ALA A 69 -6.66 12.64 -11.60
CA ALA A 69 -8.04 12.38 -11.24
C ALA A 69 -8.23 10.87 -11.07
N CYS A 70 -8.77 10.47 -9.92
CA CYS A 70 -9.02 9.08 -9.59
C CYS A 70 -10.48 8.89 -9.19
N ARG A 71 -11.06 7.74 -9.52
CA ARG A 71 -12.38 7.36 -9.01
C ARG A 71 -12.30 7.15 -7.49
N ALA A 72 -13.28 7.68 -6.77
CA ALA A 72 -13.42 7.43 -5.33
C ALA A 72 -13.74 5.94 -5.09
N ILE A 73 -13.15 5.39 -4.03
CA ILE A 73 -13.47 4.05 -3.55
C ILE A 73 -14.54 4.23 -2.48
N GLU A 74 -15.78 4.04 -2.87
CA GLU A 74 -16.94 4.26 -1.99
C GLU A 74 -16.94 3.27 -0.83
N ASP A 75 -17.55 3.66 0.30
CA ASP A 75 -17.67 2.86 1.54
C ASP A 75 -16.35 2.33 2.09
N SER A 76 -15.25 3.00 1.78
CA SER A 76 -13.93 2.69 2.31
C SER A 76 -13.41 3.77 3.25
N GLU A 77 -12.54 3.37 4.16
CA GLU A 77 -11.87 4.25 5.10
C GLU A 77 -10.40 3.86 5.26
N PRO A 78 -9.51 4.75 5.70
CA PRO A 78 -8.12 4.41 5.99
C PRO A 78 -8.01 3.32 7.06
N LEU A 79 -7.01 2.44 6.90
CA LEU A 79 -6.81 1.28 7.79
C LEU A 79 -6.61 1.68 9.25
N ASP A 80 -5.88 2.75 9.52
CA ASP A 80 -5.68 3.28 10.87
C ASP A 80 -7.01 3.72 11.50
N ALA A 81 -7.84 4.46 10.78
CA ALA A 81 -9.17 4.88 11.21
C ALA A 81 -10.10 3.68 11.42
N PHE A 82 -10.09 2.71 10.51
CA PHE A 82 -10.84 1.47 10.64
C PHE A 82 -10.47 0.71 11.91
N VAL A 83 -9.19 0.52 12.18
CA VAL A 83 -8.69 -0.23 13.35
C VAL A 83 -8.97 0.51 14.65
N ALA A 84 -8.79 1.84 14.67
CA ALA A 84 -9.00 2.65 15.86
C ALA A 84 -10.49 2.80 16.24
N ASN A 85 -11.38 2.88 15.25
CA ASN A 85 -12.77 3.23 15.47
C ASN A 85 -13.73 2.08 15.15
N ARG A 86 -13.93 1.79 13.87
CA ARG A 86 -14.98 0.87 13.41
C ARG A 86 -14.79 -0.55 13.91
N LEU A 87 -13.55 -1.06 13.89
CA LEU A 87 -13.23 -2.39 14.39
C LEU A 87 -13.57 -2.54 15.89
N GLN A 88 -13.31 -1.49 16.69
CA GLN A 88 -13.58 -1.50 18.14
C GLN A 88 -15.07 -1.48 18.48
N GLN A 89 -15.90 -0.92 17.62
CA GLN A 89 -17.36 -0.85 17.78
C GLN A 89 -18.08 -2.15 17.44
N LEU A 90 -17.39 -3.11 16.78
CA LEU A 90 -17.99 -4.41 16.46
C LEU A 90 -18.21 -5.26 17.72
N PRO A 91 -19.29 -6.07 17.77
CA PRO A 91 -19.46 -7.08 18.80
C PRO A 91 -18.23 -8.00 18.92
N ALA A 92 -17.89 -8.44 20.12
CA ALA A 92 -16.63 -9.15 20.41
C ALA A 92 -16.37 -10.34 19.48
N ALA A 93 -17.37 -11.19 19.24
CA ALA A 93 -17.25 -12.34 18.33
C ALA A 93 -16.97 -11.91 16.88
N ARG A 94 -17.72 -10.94 16.37
CA ARG A 94 -17.57 -10.40 15.02
C ARG A 94 -16.22 -9.69 14.86
N ARG A 95 -15.82 -8.89 15.85
CA ARG A 95 -14.52 -8.20 15.88
C ARG A 95 -13.36 -9.18 15.76
N GLN A 96 -13.43 -10.34 16.41
CA GLN A 96 -12.40 -11.37 16.32
C GLN A 96 -12.29 -11.94 14.90
N VAL A 97 -13.40 -12.19 14.22
CA VAL A 97 -13.43 -12.68 12.83
C VAL A 97 -12.86 -11.63 11.88
N VAL A 98 -13.37 -10.39 11.96
CA VAL A 98 -12.94 -9.28 11.10
C VAL A 98 -11.45 -9.01 11.29
N ARG A 99 -10.94 -9.00 12.51
CA ARG A 99 -9.53 -8.79 12.82
C ARG A 99 -8.64 -9.87 12.23
N ARG A 100 -9.07 -11.13 12.31
CA ARG A 100 -8.38 -12.24 11.65
C ARG A 100 -8.35 -12.05 10.12
N ASN A 101 -9.49 -11.78 9.50
CA ASN A 101 -9.60 -11.58 8.06
C ASN A 101 -8.76 -10.38 7.59
N LEU A 102 -8.71 -9.31 8.39
CA LEU A 102 -7.89 -8.13 8.12
C LEU A 102 -6.41 -8.48 8.08
N THR A 103 -5.90 -9.13 9.13
CA THR A 103 -4.47 -9.47 9.24
C THR A 103 -4.02 -10.42 8.15
N GLU A 104 -4.85 -11.40 7.80
CA GLU A 104 -4.56 -12.32 6.70
C GLU A 104 -4.57 -11.61 5.34
N SER A 105 -5.54 -10.72 5.09
CA SER A 105 -5.63 -9.97 3.84
C SER A 105 -4.50 -8.96 3.69
N LEU A 106 -4.13 -8.29 4.78
CA LEU A 106 -3.01 -7.35 4.80
C LEU A 106 -1.67 -8.08 4.54
N GLY A 107 -1.48 -9.26 5.14
CA GLY A 107 -0.30 -10.09 4.86
C GLY A 107 -0.21 -10.48 3.39
N ARG A 108 -1.31 -10.90 2.77
CA ARG A 108 -1.36 -11.22 1.33
C ARG A 108 -1.08 -10.01 0.44
N LEU A 109 -1.64 -8.83 0.78
CA LEU A 109 -1.42 -7.59 0.04
C LEU A 109 0.06 -7.20 0.02
N VAL A 110 0.72 -7.20 1.19
CA VAL A 110 2.14 -6.85 1.29
C VAL A 110 3.03 -7.91 0.62
N ALA A 111 2.66 -9.19 0.73
CA ALA A 111 3.36 -10.26 0.01
C ALA A 111 3.27 -10.09 -1.51
N ALA A 112 2.11 -9.69 -2.03
CA ALA A 112 1.93 -9.42 -3.46
C ALA A 112 2.83 -8.26 -3.94
N LEU A 113 2.91 -7.15 -3.19
CA LEU A 113 3.86 -6.06 -3.48
C LEU A 113 5.29 -6.58 -3.59
N HIS A 114 5.74 -7.29 -2.57
CA HIS A 114 7.12 -7.78 -2.48
C HIS A 114 7.42 -8.85 -3.53
N ARG A 115 6.48 -9.74 -3.84
CA ARG A 115 6.61 -10.73 -4.91
C ARG A 115 6.91 -10.07 -6.26
N ASP A 116 6.19 -8.99 -6.57
CA ASP A 116 6.36 -8.26 -7.82
C ASP A 116 7.45 -7.17 -7.72
N ARG A 117 8.26 -7.22 -6.67
CA ARG A 117 9.40 -6.30 -6.43
C ARG A 117 8.98 -4.83 -6.38
N ILE A 118 7.76 -4.59 -5.91
CA ILE A 118 7.19 -3.27 -5.69
C ILE A 118 7.47 -2.86 -4.24
N ILE A 119 8.07 -1.70 -4.06
CA ILE A 119 8.36 -1.09 -2.76
C ILE A 119 7.58 0.20 -2.63
N HIS A 120 6.73 0.26 -1.64
CA HIS A 120 6.04 1.50 -1.27
C HIS A 120 6.81 2.18 -0.14
N ARG A 121 7.53 3.26 -0.45
CA ARG A 121 8.41 3.92 0.52
C ARG A 121 7.69 4.65 1.64
N ASP A 122 6.37 4.70 1.56
CA ASP A 122 5.46 5.34 2.51
C ASP A 122 4.28 4.40 2.81
N LEU A 123 4.58 3.13 3.16
CA LEU A 123 3.59 2.09 3.42
C LEU A 123 2.99 2.24 4.83
N HIS A 124 2.35 3.37 5.08
CA HIS A 124 1.61 3.59 6.32
C HIS A 124 0.16 3.11 6.20
N ALA A 125 -0.49 2.87 7.34
CA ALA A 125 -1.87 2.42 7.39
C ALA A 125 -2.86 3.41 6.75
N GLU A 126 -2.58 4.69 6.80
CA GLU A 126 -3.36 5.75 6.12
C GLU A 126 -3.37 5.59 4.60
N ASN A 127 -2.33 4.93 4.03
CA ASN A 127 -2.18 4.69 2.61
C ASN A 127 -2.80 3.35 2.15
N ILE A 128 -3.57 2.70 3.03
CA ILE A 128 -4.34 1.50 2.74
C ILE A 128 -5.81 1.78 3.08
N LEU A 129 -6.69 1.72 2.08
CA LEU A 129 -8.13 1.81 2.31
C LEU A 129 -8.70 0.42 2.58
N VAL A 130 -9.68 0.38 3.47
CA VAL A 130 -10.38 -0.83 3.88
C VAL A 130 -11.88 -0.65 3.65
N ARG A 131 -12.51 -1.65 3.05
CA ARG A 131 -13.96 -1.82 3.02
C ARG A 131 -14.32 -3.12 3.70
N LEU A 132 -15.20 -3.04 4.69
CA LEU A 132 -15.78 -4.22 5.36
C LEU A 132 -17.12 -4.55 4.69
N ALA A 133 -17.19 -5.73 4.07
CA ALA A 133 -18.42 -6.23 3.48
C ALA A 133 -19.37 -6.85 4.56
N PRO A 134 -20.66 -7.03 4.23
CA PRO A 134 -21.64 -7.61 5.16
C PRO A 134 -21.29 -9.04 5.63
N ASP A 135 -20.57 -9.80 4.84
CA ASP A 135 -20.11 -11.17 5.11
C ASP A 135 -18.78 -11.22 5.90
N ASP A 136 -18.35 -10.09 6.46
CA ASP A 136 -17.09 -9.91 7.19
C ASP A 136 -15.81 -10.11 6.33
N SER A 137 -15.95 -10.20 5.02
CA SER A 137 -14.81 -10.11 4.11
C SER A 137 -14.29 -8.67 4.02
N LEU A 138 -13.00 -8.54 3.72
CA LEU A 138 -12.33 -7.25 3.64
C LEU A 138 -11.70 -7.08 2.27
N GLN A 139 -11.97 -5.93 1.68
CA GLN A 139 -11.28 -5.45 0.50
C GLN A 139 -10.28 -4.38 0.90
N LEU A 140 -9.06 -4.47 0.37
CA LEU A 140 -7.98 -3.53 0.66
C LEU A 140 -7.52 -2.89 -0.64
N TRP A 141 -7.28 -1.57 -0.60
CA TRP A 141 -6.70 -0.82 -1.73
C TRP A 141 -5.48 -0.06 -1.27
N LEU A 142 -4.43 -0.12 -2.06
CA LEU A 142 -3.25 0.70 -1.86
C LEU A 142 -3.46 2.05 -2.54
N ILE A 143 -3.20 3.14 -1.82
CA ILE A 143 -3.33 4.52 -2.32
C ILE A 143 -2.02 5.29 -2.14
N ASP A 144 -1.99 6.52 -2.62
CA ASP A 144 -0.84 7.44 -2.55
C ASP A 144 0.46 6.87 -3.15
N LEU A 145 0.34 6.40 -4.39
CA LEU A 145 1.37 5.63 -5.07
C LEU A 145 2.57 6.45 -5.58
N HIS A 146 2.63 7.76 -5.29
CA HIS A 146 3.76 8.60 -5.71
C HIS A 146 5.10 8.16 -5.09
N ALA A 147 5.05 7.46 -3.96
CA ALA A 147 6.22 6.88 -3.27
C ALA A 147 6.52 5.42 -3.68
N VAL A 148 5.76 4.85 -4.61
CA VAL A 148 5.98 3.50 -5.13
C VAL A 148 7.15 3.47 -6.10
N THR A 149 7.99 2.46 -5.95
CA THR A 149 9.11 2.17 -6.85
C THR A 149 9.22 0.67 -7.07
N THR A 150 9.84 0.27 -8.18
CA THR A 150 10.23 -1.12 -8.40
C THR A 150 11.71 -1.31 -8.09
N CYS A 151 12.09 -2.47 -7.60
CA CYS A 151 13.48 -2.84 -7.39
C CYS A 151 13.88 -4.00 -8.31
N ARG A 152 15.16 -4.03 -8.73
CA ARG A 152 15.69 -5.10 -9.57
C ARG A 152 15.70 -6.44 -8.83
N ARG A 153 15.99 -6.39 -7.53
CA ARG A 153 16.02 -7.54 -6.62
C ARG A 153 15.46 -7.12 -5.26
N LEU A 154 14.52 -7.89 -4.76
CA LEU A 154 14.03 -7.71 -3.39
C LEU A 154 15.11 -8.19 -2.40
N THR A 155 15.39 -7.39 -1.40
CA THR A 155 16.36 -7.71 -0.33
C THR A 155 15.67 -7.65 1.02
N LEU A 156 16.27 -8.28 2.03
CA LEU A 156 15.74 -8.25 3.39
C LEU A 156 15.56 -6.81 3.94
N PRO A 157 16.51 -5.88 3.78
CA PRO A 157 16.31 -4.49 4.19
C PRO A 157 15.13 -3.79 3.52
N HIS A 158 14.78 -4.16 2.28
CA HIS A 158 13.56 -3.64 1.63
C HIS A 158 12.30 -4.12 2.36
N ILE A 159 12.27 -5.41 2.69
CA ILE A 159 11.14 -6.05 3.40
C ILE A 159 11.01 -5.43 4.80
N GLU A 160 12.08 -5.41 5.58
CA GLU A 160 12.10 -4.87 6.94
C GLU A 160 11.61 -3.42 6.98
N ARG A 161 12.15 -2.55 6.12
CA ARG A 161 11.72 -1.14 6.05
C ARG A 161 10.24 -0.98 5.71
N ASN A 162 9.72 -1.75 4.74
CA ASN A 162 8.30 -1.67 4.40
C ASN A 162 7.40 -2.18 5.52
N LEU A 163 7.77 -3.28 6.17
CA LEU A 163 7.00 -3.82 7.30
C LEU A 163 7.08 -2.91 8.53
N ALA A 164 8.22 -2.25 8.77
CA ALA A 164 8.38 -1.29 9.84
C ALA A 164 7.44 -0.08 9.71
N LEU A 165 7.15 0.38 8.49
CA LEU A 165 6.19 1.47 8.25
C LEU A 165 4.74 1.10 8.62
N LEU A 166 4.38 -0.19 8.53
CA LEU A 166 3.07 -0.70 8.95
C LEU A 166 2.97 -0.98 10.45
N ASN A 167 4.12 -1.13 11.13
CA ASN A 167 4.19 -1.56 12.52
C ASN A 167 3.34 -0.71 13.48
N PRO A 168 3.32 0.64 13.43
CA PRO A 168 2.51 1.46 14.33
C PRO A 168 1.03 1.08 14.31
N ALA A 169 0.44 0.85 13.13
CA ALA A 169 -0.94 0.44 13.00
C ALA A 169 -1.21 -0.98 13.52
N LEU A 170 -0.25 -1.88 13.32
CA LEU A 170 -0.33 -3.26 13.80
C LEU A 170 -0.23 -3.33 15.34
N VAL A 171 0.62 -2.51 15.95
CA VAL A 171 0.83 -2.52 17.40
C VAL A 171 -0.31 -1.87 18.17
N HIS A 172 -0.85 -0.75 17.70
CA HIS A 172 -1.85 0.03 18.46
C HIS A 172 -3.27 -0.54 18.41
N GLY A 173 -3.60 -1.40 17.45
CA GLY A 173 -4.99 -1.87 17.27
C GLY A 173 -5.16 -3.39 17.17
N LEU A 174 -4.05 -4.14 17.11
CA LEU A 174 -4.02 -5.58 16.93
C LEU A 174 -3.30 -6.26 18.09
N THR A 175 -3.61 -7.55 18.30
CA THR A 175 -2.96 -8.37 19.33
C THR A 175 -1.70 -9.04 18.77
N GLU A 176 -0.83 -9.56 19.66
CA GLU A 176 0.33 -10.36 19.25
C GLU A 176 -0.06 -11.56 18.36
N ILE A 177 -1.21 -12.19 18.64
CA ILE A 177 -1.74 -13.30 17.83
C ILE A 177 -2.05 -12.80 16.41
N ASP A 178 -2.56 -11.60 16.26
CA ASP A 178 -2.85 -11.01 14.96
C ASP A 178 -1.58 -10.67 14.19
N CYS A 179 -0.54 -10.21 14.87
CA CYS A 179 0.80 -10.05 14.28
C CYS A 179 1.36 -11.38 13.76
N VAL A 180 1.24 -12.45 14.55
CA VAL A 180 1.65 -13.80 14.11
C VAL A 180 0.85 -14.25 12.88
N ARG A 181 -0.46 -14.01 12.85
CA ARG A 181 -1.33 -14.33 11.68
C ARG A 181 -0.91 -13.54 10.44
N PHE A 182 -0.64 -12.24 10.60
CA PHE A 182 -0.11 -11.40 9.53
C PHE A 182 1.17 -11.99 8.94
N PHE A 183 2.18 -12.26 9.76
CA PHE A 183 3.45 -12.81 9.30
C PHE A 183 3.29 -14.20 8.66
N ARG A 184 2.44 -15.05 9.23
CA ARG A 184 2.15 -16.37 8.63
C ARG A 184 1.52 -16.24 7.25
N SER A 185 0.54 -15.37 7.10
CA SER A 185 -0.13 -15.10 5.81
C SER A 185 0.86 -14.48 4.80
N TYR A 186 1.64 -13.51 5.25
CA TYR A 186 2.66 -12.86 4.44
C TYR A 186 3.70 -13.86 3.90
N TRP A 187 4.33 -14.65 4.77
CA TRP A 187 5.35 -15.62 4.35
C TRP A 187 4.77 -16.74 3.49
N SER A 188 3.60 -17.26 3.82
CA SER A 188 2.92 -18.27 3.00
C SER A 188 2.65 -17.77 1.58
N ALA A 189 2.17 -16.52 1.44
CA ALA A 189 1.90 -15.93 0.15
C ALA A 189 3.18 -15.56 -0.63
N LEU A 190 4.23 -15.10 0.07
CA LEU A 190 5.50 -14.72 -0.54
C LEU A 190 6.28 -15.94 -1.05
N LEU A 191 6.26 -17.05 -0.30
CA LEU A 191 7.02 -18.27 -0.58
C LEU A 191 6.20 -19.32 -1.36
N SER A 192 5.00 -19.00 -1.81
CA SER A 192 4.18 -19.92 -2.59
C SER A 192 4.93 -20.43 -3.84
N PRO A 193 4.92 -21.77 -4.14
CA PRO A 193 5.69 -22.35 -5.24
C PRO A 193 5.41 -21.78 -6.63
N ALA A 194 4.21 -21.26 -6.85
CA ALA A 194 3.86 -20.57 -8.09
C ALA A 194 4.73 -19.33 -8.37
N ASN A 195 5.55 -18.87 -7.41
CA ASN A 195 6.26 -17.60 -7.42
C ASN A 195 7.78 -17.72 -7.18
N THR A 196 8.35 -18.92 -7.23
CA THR A 196 9.74 -19.22 -6.81
C THR A 196 10.84 -18.55 -7.64
N THR A 197 10.49 -17.91 -8.76
CA THR A 197 11.46 -17.27 -9.66
C THR A 197 12.02 -15.94 -9.16
N VAL A 198 11.46 -15.34 -8.11
CA VAL A 198 11.70 -13.93 -7.76
C VAL A 198 12.60 -13.74 -6.55
N ILE A 199 12.68 -14.70 -5.65
CA ILE A 199 13.45 -14.59 -4.39
C ILE A 199 14.45 -15.74 -4.33
N ALA A 200 15.73 -15.42 -4.13
CA ALA A 200 16.73 -16.44 -3.83
C ALA A 200 16.39 -17.07 -2.45
N PRO A 201 15.90 -18.32 -2.39
CA PRO A 201 15.26 -18.87 -1.19
C PRO A 201 16.21 -19.02 0.01
N ALA A 202 17.49 -19.18 -0.25
CA ALA A 202 18.46 -19.63 0.78
C ALA A 202 18.63 -18.65 1.95
N HIS A 203 18.43 -17.35 1.76
CA HIS A 203 18.63 -16.36 2.83
C HIS A 203 17.33 -16.00 3.59
N LEU A 204 16.16 -16.27 3.02
CA LEU A 204 14.88 -15.95 3.65
C LEU A 204 14.32 -17.10 4.49
N VAL A 205 14.65 -18.34 4.14
CA VAL A 205 14.16 -19.55 4.82
C VAL A 205 14.77 -19.70 6.23
N SER A 206 15.95 -19.11 6.50
CA SER A 206 16.60 -19.17 7.82
C SER A 206 16.07 -18.15 8.83
N LEU A 207 15.24 -17.19 8.39
CA LEU A 207 14.68 -16.17 9.27
C LEU A 207 13.35 -16.66 9.83
N SER A 208 13.32 -16.98 11.11
CA SER A 208 12.06 -17.21 11.80
C SER A 208 11.21 -15.92 11.74
N ALA A 209 9.89 -16.04 11.56
CA ALA A 209 8.97 -14.90 11.61
C ALA A 209 9.19 -14.04 12.87
N ARG A 210 9.63 -14.65 13.98
CA ARG A 210 9.97 -14.03 15.24
C ARG A 210 11.22 -13.13 15.16
N SER A 211 12.25 -13.55 14.40
CA SER A 211 13.46 -12.75 14.20
C SER A 211 13.20 -11.49 13.39
N VAL A 212 12.36 -11.59 12.35
CA VAL A 212 11.96 -10.43 11.53
C VAL A 212 11.04 -9.49 12.33
N ALA A 213 10.09 -10.04 13.12
CA ALA A 213 9.21 -9.25 13.97
C ALA A 213 9.98 -8.45 15.02
N ASN A 214 10.98 -9.07 15.67
CA ASN A 214 11.82 -8.38 16.65
C ASN A 214 12.63 -7.24 16.02
N ARG A 215 13.21 -7.44 14.83
CA ARG A 215 13.95 -6.39 14.12
C ARG A 215 13.08 -5.25 13.62
N ILE A 216 11.81 -5.53 13.30
CA ILE A 216 10.83 -4.50 12.91
C ILE A 216 10.41 -3.67 14.12
N ALA A 217 10.39 -4.25 15.32
CA ALA A 217 10.08 -3.53 16.57
C ALA A 217 11.19 -2.57 17.03
N GLU A 218 12.39 -2.70 16.47
CA GLU A 218 13.55 -1.82 16.76
C GLU A 218 13.59 -0.57 15.86
N TYR A 219 12.72 -0.49 14.84
CA TYR A 219 12.57 0.67 13.94
C TYR A 219 11.44 1.60 14.42
#